data_e2a3c459980551b5bfb46c30dcf4aec2
#
_entry.id   e2a3c459980551b5bfb46c30dcf4aec2
#
_cell.length_a   1.000
_cell.length_b   1.000
_cell.length_c   1.000
_cell.angle_alpha   90.00
_cell.angle_beta   90.00
_cell.angle_gamma   90.00
#
_symmetry.space_group_name_H-M   'P 1'
#
loop_
_entity.id
_entity.type
_entity.pdbx_description
1 polymer ?
#
loop_
_entity_poly.entity_id
_entity_poly.type
_entity_poly.pdbx_seq_one_letter_code
_entity_poly.pdbx_strand_id
1 'polypeptide(L)'
;MKRAALFVLSIATLAAVQTPASAQAPTRTASPESASRQAVMICASDSATRRAFQREHGSTPVFVTAREVMEAQRAGEAWSTPRCMNEQEYRRLVLIANTRASL
;
A
#
# COMPACT_ATOMS: atom_id res chain seq x y z
N MET A 1 29.59 -36.32 59.50
CA MET A 1 28.39 -35.58 59.20
C MET A 1 28.47 -35.06 57.81
N LYS A 2 27.64 -35.60 57.00
CA LYS A 2 27.61 -35.19 55.61
C LYS A 2 26.67 -34.08 55.45
N ARG A 3 27.15 -33.04 54.92
CA ARG A 3 26.28 -31.92 54.54
C ARG A 3 26.32 -31.80 53.05
N ALA A 4 25.38 -32.35 52.48
CA ALA A 4 25.20 -32.18 51.05
C ALA A 4 24.54 -30.82 50.82
N ALA A 5 25.31 -29.93 50.33
CA ALA A 5 24.75 -28.67 49.89
C ALA A 5 24.21 -28.85 48.48
N LEU A 6 22.94 -28.85 48.41
CA LEU A 6 22.22 -28.86 47.15
C LEU A 6 22.22 -27.44 46.62
N PHE A 7 23.06 -27.21 45.70
CA PHE A 7 22.97 -25.97 44.91
C PHE A 7 21.96 -26.18 43.83
N VAL A 8 20.85 -25.64 44.04
CA VAL A 8 19.85 -25.56 42.98
C VAL A 8 20.29 -24.38 42.12
N LEU A 9 20.91 -24.72 41.02
CA LEU A 9 21.09 -23.73 39.98
C LEU A 9 19.77 -23.50 39.30
N SER A 10 19.16 -22.42 39.65
CA SER A 10 18.02 -21.93 38.89
C SER A 10 18.58 -21.28 37.64
N ILE A 11 18.51 -22.01 36.60
CA ILE A 11 18.79 -21.46 35.28
C ILE A 11 17.56 -20.68 34.88
N ALA A 12 17.63 -19.43 35.04
CA ALA A 12 16.64 -18.55 34.46
C ALA A 12 16.89 -18.51 32.97
N THR A 13 16.17 -19.30 32.26
CA THR A 13 16.13 -19.18 30.82
C THR A 13 15.41 -17.90 30.50
N LEU A 14 16.15 -16.89 30.20
CA LEU A 14 15.56 -15.74 29.54
C LEU A 14 15.14 -16.17 28.16
N ALA A 15 13.88 -16.44 28.03
CA ALA A 15 13.30 -16.56 26.72
C ALA A 15 13.33 -15.16 26.11
N ALA A 16 14.26 -14.95 25.26
CA ALA A 16 14.27 -13.73 24.49
C ALA A 16 13.06 -13.78 23.57
N VAL A 17 12.09 -13.03 23.92
CA VAL A 17 10.91 -12.90 23.08
C VAL A 17 11.30 -12.06 21.89
N GLN A 18 11.50 -12.73 20.81
CA GLN A 18 11.74 -12.05 19.56
C GLN A 18 10.40 -11.56 19.05
N THR A 19 10.29 -10.31 18.87
CA THR A 19 9.09 -9.73 18.29
C THR A 19 9.36 -9.46 16.81
N PRO A 20 8.89 -10.32 15.96
CA PRO A 20 9.14 -10.14 14.54
C PRO A 20 8.22 -9.12 13.88
N ALA A 21 7.47 -8.44 14.65
CA ALA A 21 6.40 -7.60 14.14
C ALA A 21 6.87 -6.47 13.24
N SER A 22 8.11 -6.12 13.30
CA SER A 22 8.63 -5.00 12.54
C SER A 22 8.60 -5.20 11.03
N ALA A 23 8.47 -6.42 10.60
CA ALA A 23 8.57 -6.74 9.19
C ALA A 23 7.50 -6.05 8.34
N GLN A 24 6.38 -5.76 8.91
CA GLN A 24 5.28 -5.18 8.16
C GLN A 24 5.34 -3.67 8.09
N ALA A 25 6.04 -3.06 8.97
CA ALA A 25 6.08 -1.62 9.06
C ALA A 25 6.51 -0.93 7.77
N PRO A 26 7.50 -1.42 7.04
CA PRO A 26 7.99 -0.71 5.88
C PRO A 26 6.94 -0.51 4.79
N THR A 27 5.97 -1.37 4.73
CA THR A 27 4.95 -1.25 3.71
C THR A 27 4.10 -0.01 3.89
N ARG A 28 4.23 0.66 5.00
CA ARG A 28 3.44 1.84 5.31
C ARG A 28 4.22 3.11 5.22
N THR A 29 5.35 3.07 4.62
CA THR A 29 6.22 4.25 4.53
C THR A 29 5.61 5.34 3.69
N ALA A 30 4.87 5.00 2.67
CA ALA A 30 4.16 5.99 1.92
C ALA A 30 3.11 6.64 2.80
N SER A 31 3.04 7.95 2.78
CA SER A 31 2.01 8.67 3.50
C SER A 31 0.64 8.20 3.03
N PRO A 32 -0.24 7.75 3.92
CA PRO A 32 -1.57 7.35 3.53
C PRO A 32 -2.33 8.43 2.78
N GLU A 33 -2.13 9.67 3.17
CA GLU A 33 -2.77 10.79 2.51
C GLU A 33 -2.30 10.96 1.07
N SER A 34 -1.00 10.90 0.85
CA SER A 34 -0.46 10.98 -0.50
C SER A 34 -0.91 9.82 -1.36
N ALA A 35 -0.90 8.63 -0.79
CA ALA A 35 -1.28 7.42 -1.52
C ALA A 35 -2.75 7.44 -1.91
N SER A 36 -3.61 8.05 -1.11
CA SER A 36 -5.05 8.02 -1.35
C SER A 36 -5.58 9.21 -2.15
N ARG A 37 -4.81 10.28 -2.27
CA ARG A 37 -5.31 11.49 -2.94
C ARG A 37 -5.66 11.25 -4.39
N GLN A 38 -4.80 10.59 -5.13
CA GLN A 38 -5.02 10.28 -6.53
C GLN A 38 -4.78 8.79 -6.76
N ALA A 39 -5.43 7.97 -5.98
CA ALA A 39 -5.32 6.52 -6.11
C ALA A 39 -5.88 6.08 -7.45
N VAL A 40 -5.07 5.38 -8.23
CA VAL A 40 -5.49 4.80 -9.50
C VAL A 40 -5.15 3.33 -9.54
N MET A 41 -5.96 2.59 -10.26
CA MET A 41 -5.77 1.17 -10.45
C MET A 41 -6.05 0.82 -11.90
N ILE A 42 -5.41 -0.22 -12.38
CA ILE A 42 -5.66 -0.71 -13.72
C ILE A 42 -6.96 -1.50 -13.67
N CYS A 43 -7.93 -1.09 -14.48
CA CYS A 43 -9.21 -1.77 -14.59
C CYS A 43 -9.48 -2.14 -16.04
N ALA A 44 -10.03 -3.33 -16.24
CA ALA A 44 -10.62 -3.66 -17.52
C ALA A 44 -11.98 -2.98 -17.65
N SER A 45 -12.41 -2.75 -18.87
CA SER A 45 -13.67 -2.03 -19.14
C SER A 45 -14.86 -2.96 -19.28
N ASP A 46 -14.70 -4.24 -19.06
CA ASP A 46 -15.77 -5.21 -19.18
C ASP A 46 -16.80 -5.08 -18.04
N SER A 47 -17.98 -5.64 -18.27
CA SER A 47 -19.08 -5.53 -17.31
C SER A 47 -18.79 -6.24 -15.99
N ALA A 48 -18.07 -7.36 -16.03
CA ALA A 48 -17.72 -8.10 -14.82
C ALA A 48 -16.83 -7.29 -13.90
N THR A 49 -15.82 -6.63 -14.46
CA THR A 49 -14.92 -5.77 -13.70
C THR A 49 -15.66 -4.57 -13.12
N ARG A 50 -16.55 -3.97 -13.90
CA ARG A 50 -17.38 -2.86 -13.40
C ARG A 50 -18.25 -3.25 -12.23
N ARG A 51 -18.87 -4.42 -12.31
CA ARG A 51 -19.71 -4.92 -11.21
C ARG A 51 -18.88 -5.21 -9.96
N ALA A 52 -17.72 -5.80 -10.15
CA ALA A 52 -16.81 -6.08 -9.03
C ALA A 52 -16.38 -4.78 -8.34
N PHE A 53 -16.00 -3.79 -9.12
CA PHE A 53 -15.64 -2.48 -8.60
C PHE A 53 -16.79 -1.84 -7.83
N GLN A 54 -17.98 -1.91 -8.39
CA GLN A 54 -19.16 -1.34 -7.76
C GLN A 54 -19.49 -2.03 -6.44
N ARG A 55 -19.33 -3.33 -6.36
CA ARG A 55 -19.52 -4.05 -5.10
C ARG A 55 -18.48 -3.68 -4.05
N GLU A 56 -17.25 -3.48 -4.47
CA GLU A 56 -16.16 -3.17 -3.56
C GLU A 56 -16.18 -1.72 -3.09
N HIS A 57 -16.46 -0.80 -3.97
CA HIS A 57 -16.36 0.64 -3.70
C HIS A 57 -17.69 1.36 -3.60
N GLY A 58 -18.78 0.69 -3.94
CA GLY A 58 -20.13 1.26 -3.84
C GLY A 58 -20.51 2.22 -4.97
N SER A 59 -19.66 2.39 -5.97
CA SER A 59 -19.93 3.30 -7.08
C SER A 59 -19.36 2.76 -8.38
N THR A 60 -19.84 3.28 -9.49
CA THR A 60 -19.34 2.93 -10.81
C THR A 60 -17.90 3.42 -10.97
N PRO A 61 -17.03 2.65 -11.59
CA PRO A 61 -15.64 3.08 -11.80
C PRO A 61 -15.57 4.29 -12.72
N VAL A 62 -14.76 5.25 -12.36
CA VAL A 62 -14.46 6.42 -13.17
C VAL A 62 -13.11 6.19 -13.84
N PHE A 63 -13.07 6.22 -15.16
CA PHE A 63 -11.84 6.06 -15.91
C PHE A 63 -11.17 7.41 -16.14
N VAL A 64 -9.88 7.45 -15.90
CA VAL A 64 -9.08 8.66 -16.07
C VAL A 64 -7.88 8.38 -16.96
N THR A 65 -7.32 9.43 -17.51
CA THR A 65 -6.10 9.37 -18.31
C THR A 65 -4.89 9.77 -17.45
N ALA A 66 -3.71 9.45 -17.94
CA ALA A 66 -2.48 9.88 -17.28
C ALA A 66 -2.44 11.40 -17.11
N ARG A 67 -2.90 12.13 -18.11
CA ARG A 67 -2.96 13.59 -18.06
C ARG A 67 -3.87 14.08 -16.95
N GLU A 68 -5.04 13.49 -16.80
CA GLU A 68 -5.98 13.85 -15.75
C GLU A 68 -5.40 13.62 -14.36
N VAL A 69 -4.68 12.53 -14.17
CA VAL A 69 -3.98 12.27 -12.92
C VAL A 69 -2.94 13.35 -12.64
N MET A 70 -2.19 13.74 -13.65
CA MET A 70 -1.18 14.78 -13.51
C MET A 70 -1.80 16.13 -13.15
N GLU A 71 -2.90 16.47 -13.76
CA GLU A 71 -3.63 17.69 -13.46
C GLU A 71 -4.17 17.68 -12.03
N ALA A 72 -4.72 16.55 -11.60
CA ALA A 72 -5.20 16.40 -10.24
C ALA A 72 -4.08 16.55 -9.21
N GLN A 73 -2.90 16.01 -9.51
CA GLN A 73 -1.75 16.17 -8.64
C GLN A 73 -1.32 17.63 -8.51
N ARG A 74 -1.31 18.34 -9.62
CA ARG A 74 -0.95 19.78 -9.59
C ARG A 74 -1.96 20.61 -8.81
N ALA A 75 -3.23 20.25 -8.93
CA ALA A 75 -4.30 20.97 -8.24
C ALA A 75 -4.44 20.56 -6.77
N GLY A 76 -3.73 19.52 -6.34
CA GLY A 76 -3.89 18.99 -4.99
C GLY A 76 -5.25 18.36 -4.76
N GLU A 77 -5.87 17.88 -5.82
CA GLU A 77 -7.19 17.26 -5.75
C GLU A 77 -7.12 15.91 -5.05
N ALA A 78 -8.12 15.61 -4.24
CA ALA A 78 -8.23 14.34 -3.55
C ALA A 78 -9.47 13.60 -4.02
N TRP A 79 -9.32 12.29 -4.24
CA TRP A 79 -10.42 11.44 -4.67
C TRP A 79 -10.87 10.55 -3.53
N SER A 80 -12.17 10.54 -3.29
CA SER A 80 -12.73 9.70 -2.22
C SER A 80 -12.71 8.22 -2.57
N THR A 81 -12.71 7.89 -3.84
CA THR A 81 -12.69 6.52 -4.34
C THR A 81 -11.60 6.40 -5.39
N PRO A 82 -10.86 5.29 -5.42
CA PRO A 82 -9.87 5.07 -6.47
C PRO A 82 -10.50 5.16 -7.86
N ARG A 83 -9.76 5.71 -8.79
CA ARG A 83 -10.20 5.79 -10.18
C ARG A 83 -9.51 4.74 -11.02
N CYS A 84 -10.16 4.35 -12.08
CA CYS A 84 -9.65 3.33 -12.98
C CYS A 84 -8.85 3.95 -14.11
N MET A 85 -7.89 3.19 -14.62
CA MET A 85 -7.09 3.59 -15.75
C MET A 85 -6.86 2.36 -16.62
N ASN A 86 -6.87 2.54 -17.92
CA ASN A 86 -6.50 1.44 -18.79
C ASN A 86 -4.97 1.25 -18.76
N GLU A 87 -4.54 0.10 -19.24
CA GLU A 87 -3.13 -0.27 -19.17
C GLU A 87 -2.21 0.69 -19.94
N GLN A 88 -2.64 1.17 -21.08
CA GLN A 88 -1.85 2.11 -21.87
C GLN A 88 -1.64 3.43 -21.14
N GLU A 89 -2.68 3.95 -20.54
CA GLU A 89 -2.59 5.19 -19.80
C GLU A 89 -1.75 5.02 -18.53
N TYR A 90 -1.86 3.88 -17.90
CA TYR A 90 -1.04 3.58 -16.75
C TYR A 90 0.45 3.53 -17.10
N ARG A 91 0.80 2.89 -18.20
CA ARG A 91 2.18 2.89 -18.69
C ARG A 91 2.67 4.30 -18.99
N ARG A 92 1.83 5.11 -19.58
CA ARG A 92 2.14 6.50 -19.86
C ARG A 92 2.42 7.28 -18.59
N LEU A 93 1.58 7.09 -17.59
CA LEU A 93 1.77 7.72 -16.28
C LEU A 93 3.09 7.33 -15.64
N VAL A 94 3.43 6.05 -15.68
CA VAL A 94 4.70 5.55 -15.14
C VAL A 94 5.89 6.17 -15.88
N LEU A 95 5.81 6.27 -17.19
CA LEU A 95 6.87 6.90 -17.99
C LEU A 95 7.06 8.37 -17.63
N ILE A 96 5.99 9.09 -17.46
CA ILE A 96 6.06 10.50 -17.05
C ILE A 96 6.68 10.63 -15.67
N ALA A 97 6.26 9.80 -14.74
CA ALA A 97 6.79 9.81 -13.38
C ALA A 97 8.29 9.49 -13.36
N ASN A 98 8.71 8.51 -14.14
CA ASN A 98 10.12 8.14 -14.24
C ASN A 98 10.96 9.25 -14.88
N THR A 99 10.44 9.88 -15.90
CA THR A 99 11.12 11.00 -16.55
C THR A 99 11.34 12.15 -15.59
N ARG A 100 10.35 12.46 -14.79
CA ARG A 100 10.46 13.49 -13.76
C ARG A 100 11.49 13.14 -12.70
N ALA A 101 11.51 11.89 -12.27
CA ALA A 101 12.46 11.43 -11.27
C ALA A 101 13.91 11.49 -11.78
N SER A 102 14.11 11.44 -13.10
CA SER A 102 15.43 11.48 -13.72
C SER A 102 15.99 12.89 -13.89
N LEU A 103 15.17 13.87 -13.74
CA LEU A 103 15.59 15.28 -13.82
C LEU A 103 16.15 15.77 -12.46
#